data_905ee3b5e5dfb96c7d51057cf42de353
#
_entry.id   905ee3b5e5dfb96c7d51057cf42de353
#
_cell.length_a   1.000
_cell.length_b   1.000
_cell.length_c   1.000
_cell.angle_alpha   90.00
_cell.angle_beta   90.00
_cell.angle_gamma   90.00
#
_symmetry.space_group_name_H-M   'P 1'
#
loop_
_entity.id
_entity.type
_entity.pdbx_description
1 polymer ?
#
loop_
_entity_poly.entity_id
_entity_poly.type
_entity_poly.pdbx_seq_one_letter_code
_entity_poly.pdbx_strand_id
1 'polypeptide(L)'
;MIRILLIEDDEDIIKNLSELLKEERFLPVSVRTRRDAMEILEREQFDLVLLDLMLPDGSGYSICRYIKQEWKLPVIILTALGDEASVVTGFDQGADDYIAKPFRPLELVSRVKNVLRRSGKSQSVFRISDLSVDTVKAYVSKEGKEISLSALEYRLLLVFLNHQGEVLTRNRLLEEIWDIAGDFVNDNTLTVYIKRLREKVEDDPAKPVIIRTIRGQGYKIGD
;
A
#
# COMPACT_ATOMS: atom_id res chain seq x y z
N MET A 1 -12.72 0.26 -1.02
CA MET A 1 -11.71 -0.80 -1.16
C MET A 1 -10.98 -0.56 -2.47
N ILE A 2 -9.65 -0.57 -2.51
CA ILE A 2 -8.84 -0.25 -3.70
C ILE A 2 -8.93 -1.37 -4.72
N ARG A 3 -9.29 -1.04 -5.96
CA ARG A 3 -9.45 -1.98 -7.08
C ARG A 3 -8.25 -1.92 -8.00
N ILE A 4 -7.62 -3.06 -8.25
CA ILE A 4 -6.43 -3.18 -9.09
C ILE A 4 -6.77 -4.01 -10.32
N LEU A 5 -6.59 -3.43 -11.51
CA LEU A 5 -6.69 -4.17 -12.77
C LEU A 5 -5.34 -4.83 -13.07
N LEU A 6 -5.33 -6.14 -13.21
CA LEU A 6 -4.17 -6.93 -13.63
C LEU A 6 -4.36 -7.35 -15.09
N ILE A 7 -3.48 -6.86 -15.96
CA ILE A 7 -3.45 -7.19 -17.40
C ILE A 7 -2.22 -8.08 -17.63
N GLU A 8 -2.46 -9.38 -17.73
CA GLU A 8 -1.44 -10.43 -17.76
C GLU A 8 -2.03 -11.66 -18.44
N ASP A 9 -1.32 -12.36 -19.31
CA ASP A 9 -1.80 -13.53 -20.00
C ASP A 9 -1.42 -14.86 -19.35
N ASP A 10 -0.39 -14.87 -18.50
CA ASP A 10 0.09 -16.03 -17.75
C ASP A 10 -0.84 -16.32 -16.55
N GLU A 11 -1.49 -17.49 -16.57
CA GLU A 11 -2.44 -17.91 -15.52
C GLU A 11 -1.81 -18.09 -14.13
N ASP A 12 -0.59 -18.55 -14.08
CA ASP A 12 0.12 -18.78 -12.81
C ASP A 12 0.50 -17.43 -12.18
N ILE A 13 0.94 -16.48 -12.98
CA ILE A 13 1.21 -15.11 -12.52
C ILE A 13 -0.08 -14.46 -12.03
N ILE A 14 -1.16 -14.55 -12.80
CA ILE A 14 -2.49 -14.01 -12.42
C ILE A 14 -2.93 -14.57 -11.07
N LYS A 15 -2.85 -15.89 -10.90
CA LYS A 15 -3.27 -16.56 -9.67
C LYS A 15 -2.44 -16.08 -8.48
N ASN A 16 -1.12 -16.15 -8.57
CA ASN A 16 -0.21 -15.78 -7.49
C ASN A 16 -0.35 -14.30 -7.10
N LEU A 17 -0.44 -13.41 -8.10
CA LEU A 17 -0.64 -11.98 -7.86
C LEU A 17 -2.01 -11.67 -7.25
N SER A 18 -3.06 -12.35 -7.73
CA SER A 18 -4.40 -12.13 -7.21
C SER A 18 -4.52 -12.59 -5.75
N GLU A 19 -3.88 -13.69 -5.37
CA GLU A 19 -3.83 -14.15 -3.97
C GLU A 19 -3.08 -13.12 -3.10
N LEU A 20 -1.87 -12.74 -3.51
CA LEU A 20 -1.05 -11.74 -2.80
C LEU A 20 -1.78 -10.40 -2.62
N LEU A 21 -2.43 -9.89 -3.66
CA LEU A 21 -3.16 -8.63 -3.60
C LEU A 21 -4.39 -8.70 -2.68
N LYS A 22 -5.07 -9.87 -2.63
CA LYS A 22 -6.20 -10.09 -1.70
C LYS A 22 -5.75 -10.15 -0.24
N GLU A 23 -4.61 -10.78 0.05
CA GLU A 23 -4.00 -10.78 1.38
C GLU A 23 -3.72 -9.36 1.87
N GLU A 24 -3.31 -8.48 0.95
CA GLU A 24 -3.08 -7.05 1.20
C GLU A 24 -4.36 -6.19 1.14
N ARG A 25 -5.56 -6.83 1.11
CA ARG A 25 -6.88 -6.18 1.09
C ARG A 25 -7.18 -5.32 -0.14
N PHE A 26 -6.51 -5.61 -1.25
CA PHE A 26 -6.88 -5.09 -2.55
C PHE A 26 -7.95 -5.96 -3.21
N LEU A 27 -8.67 -5.40 -4.16
CA LEU A 27 -9.61 -6.11 -5.03
C LEU A 27 -9.00 -6.26 -6.43
N PRO A 28 -8.27 -7.35 -6.71
CA PRO A 28 -7.76 -7.60 -8.05
C PRO A 28 -8.88 -8.06 -8.98
N VAL A 29 -8.83 -7.53 -10.19
CA VAL A 29 -9.60 -8.00 -11.34
C VAL A 29 -8.60 -8.27 -12.45
N SER A 30 -8.62 -9.44 -13.06
CA SER A 30 -7.65 -9.83 -14.08
C SER A 30 -8.29 -9.95 -15.44
N VAL A 31 -7.55 -9.54 -16.47
CA VAL A 31 -7.86 -9.73 -17.88
C VAL A 31 -6.60 -10.18 -18.61
N ARG A 32 -6.74 -10.88 -19.74
CA ARG A 32 -5.64 -11.57 -20.39
C ARG A 32 -5.21 -10.92 -21.71
N THR A 33 -5.98 -9.97 -22.19
CA THR A 33 -5.74 -9.31 -23.46
C THR A 33 -5.89 -7.80 -23.35
N ARG A 34 -5.25 -7.08 -24.26
CA ARG A 34 -5.44 -5.65 -24.40
C ARG A 34 -6.90 -5.29 -24.66
N ARG A 35 -7.58 -6.09 -25.50
CA ARG A 35 -8.98 -5.87 -25.85
C ARG A 35 -9.88 -5.95 -24.62
N ASP A 36 -9.75 -7.02 -23.83
CA ASP A 36 -10.54 -7.19 -22.61
C ASP A 36 -10.26 -6.09 -21.60
N ALA A 37 -9.00 -5.63 -21.52
CA ALA A 37 -8.63 -4.51 -20.66
C ALA A 37 -9.34 -3.22 -21.04
N MET A 38 -9.45 -2.93 -22.33
CA MET A 38 -10.17 -1.76 -22.81
C MET A 38 -11.67 -1.84 -22.50
N GLU A 39 -12.27 -3.01 -22.76
CA GLU A 39 -13.70 -3.22 -22.48
C GLU A 39 -14.06 -3.08 -21.00
N ILE A 40 -13.21 -3.60 -20.10
CA ILE A 40 -13.48 -3.51 -18.66
C ILE A 40 -13.26 -2.09 -18.12
N LEU A 41 -12.25 -1.37 -18.64
CA LEU A 41 -11.99 0.02 -18.25
C LEU A 41 -13.13 0.99 -18.63
N GLU A 42 -13.89 0.69 -19.69
CA GLU A 42 -15.08 1.45 -20.06
C GLU A 42 -16.26 1.22 -19.09
N ARG A 43 -16.33 0.04 -18.45
CA ARG A 43 -17.48 -0.38 -17.64
C ARG A 43 -17.23 -0.24 -16.14
N GLU A 44 -15.99 -0.31 -15.71
CA GLU A 44 -15.62 -0.40 -14.30
C GLU A 44 -14.50 0.59 -13.94
N GLN A 45 -14.50 1.03 -12.71
CA GLN A 45 -13.46 1.94 -12.19
C GLN A 45 -12.39 1.18 -11.45
N PHE A 46 -11.15 1.58 -11.67
CA PHE A 46 -9.96 1.04 -11.01
C PHE A 46 -9.13 2.17 -10.38
N ASP A 47 -8.29 1.78 -9.44
CA ASP A 47 -7.40 2.70 -8.73
C ASP A 47 -5.95 2.59 -9.19
N LEU A 48 -5.56 1.42 -9.74
CA LEU A 48 -4.24 1.13 -10.26
C LEU A 48 -4.32 0.01 -11.30
N VAL A 49 -3.39 0.03 -12.25
CA VAL A 49 -3.20 -1.03 -13.24
C VAL A 49 -1.82 -1.65 -13.07
N LEU A 50 -1.76 -2.98 -12.97
CA LEU A 50 -0.57 -3.79 -13.17
C LEU A 50 -0.60 -4.33 -14.59
N LEU A 51 0.41 -4.06 -15.39
CA LEU A 51 0.39 -4.27 -16.82
C LEU A 51 1.62 -5.06 -17.28
N ASP A 52 1.40 -6.24 -17.86
CA ASP A 52 2.44 -6.90 -18.65
C ASP A 52 2.63 -6.20 -19.99
N LEU A 53 3.89 -6.12 -20.42
CA LEU A 53 4.25 -5.58 -21.75
C LEU A 53 4.00 -6.58 -22.88
N MET A 54 4.09 -7.88 -22.58
CA MET A 54 4.02 -8.96 -23.56
C MET A 54 2.61 -9.56 -23.57
N LEU A 55 1.69 -8.93 -24.26
CA LEU A 55 0.31 -9.42 -24.38
C LEU A 55 0.10 -10.10 -25.75
N PRO A 56 -0.77 -11.13 -25.82
CA PRO A 56 -0.97 -11.92 -27.03
C PRO A 56 -1.56 -11.11 -28.20
N ASP A 57 -2.25 -10.02 -27.93
CA ASP A 57 -2.95 -9.19 -28.91
C ASP A 57 -2.30 -7.81 -29.14
N GLY A 58 -1.08 -7.59 -28.64
CA GLY A 58 -0.32 -6.39 -28.93
C GLY A 58 0.61 -5.92 -27.83
N SER A 59 1.27 -4.78 -28.06
CA SER A 59 2.24 -4.24 -27.12
C SER A 59 1.56 -3.55 -25.93
N GLY A 60 2.00 -3.91 -24.73
CA GLY A 60 1.57 -3.27 -23.47
C GLY A 60 1.89 -1.77 -23.40
N TYR A 61 2.91 -1.29 -24.12
CA TYR A 61 3.22 0.15 -24.18
C TYR A 61 2.08 0.99 -24.76
N SER A 62 1.43 0.48 -25.82
CA SER A 62 0.33 1.20 -26.45
C SER A 62 -0.87 1.34 -25.54
N ILE A 63 -1.17 0.30 -24.76
CA ILE A 63 -2.28 0.36 -23.78
C ILE A 63 -1.89 1.20 -22.56
N CYS A 64 -0.63 1.17 -22.11
CA CYS A 64 -0.15 2.05 -21.04
C CYS A 64 -0.42 3.51 -21.37
N ARG A 65 0.04 3.98 -22.55
CA ARG A 65 -0.21 5.34 -23.00
C ARG A 65 -1.70 5.67 -23.03
N TYR A 66 -2.51 4.78 -23.57
CA TYR A 66 -3.95 4.99 -23.67
C TYR A 66 -4.61 5.10 -22.29
N ILE A 67 -4.28 4.20 -21.35
CA ILE A 67 -4.77 4.24 -19.96
C ILE A 67 -4.39 5.56 -19.28
N LYS A 68 -3.18 6.04 -19.49
CA LYS A 68 -2.69 7.30 -18.91
C LYS A 68 -3.42 8.52 -19.48
N GLN A 69 -3.75 8.51 -20.76
CA GLN A 69 -4.41 9.63 -21.43
C GLN A 69 -5.91 9.70 -21.10
N GLU A 70 -6.63 8.59 -21.22
CA GLU A 70 -8.08 8.56 -21.09
C GLU A 70 -8.56 8.47 -19.63
N TRP A 71 -7.96 7.61 -18.82
CA TRP A 71 -8.41 7.39 -17.43
C TRP A 71 -7.51 8.02 -16.37
N LYS A 72 -6.31 8.48 -16.73
CA LYS A 72 -5.32 9.05 -15.80
C LYS A 72 -5.02 8.11 -14.62
N LEU A 73 -5.15 6.81 -14.84
CA LEU A 73 -4.86 5.81 -13.83
C LEU A 73 -3.36 5.65 -13.64
N PRO A 74 -2.90 5.36 -12.42
CA PRO A 74 -1.53 4.94 -12.20
C PRO A 74 -1.32 3.55 -12.80
N VAL A 75 -0.17 3.38 -13.48
CA VAL A 75 0.22 2.13 -14.15
C VAL A 75 1.58 1.70 -13.65
N ILE A 76 1.66 0.45 -13.17
CA ILE A 76 2.93 -0.24 -12.88
C ILE A 76 3.13 -1.29 -13.97
N ILE A 77 4.26 -1.22 -14.65
CA ILE A 77 4.62 -2.19 -15.70
C ILE A 77 5.32 -3.39 -15.05
N LEU A 78 4.87 -4.59 -15.42
CA LEU A 78 5.55 -5.85 -15.12
C LEU A 78 6.38 -6.23 -16.35
N THR A 79 7.70 -6.38 -16.20
CA THR A 79 8.60 -6.60 -17.35
C THR A 79 9.58 -7.72 -17.10
N ALA A 80 10.03 -8.41 -18.15
CA ALA A 80 11.10 -9.39 -18.03
C ALA A 80 12.44 -8.74 -17.66
N LEU A 81 13.27 -9.45 -16.88
CA LEU A 81 14.59 -8.99 -16.46
C LEU A 81 15.50 -8.77 -17.68
N GLY A 82 16.18 -7.61 -17.76
CA GLY A 82 17.23 -7.34 -18.73
C GLY A 82 16.85 -6.40 -19.87
N ASP A 83 15.64 -5.88 -19.92
CA ASP A 83 15.23 -4.93 -20.94
C ASP A 83 15.30 -3.48 -20.45
N GLU A 84 16.55 -2.97 -20.27
CA GLU A 84 16.77 -1.55 -19.91
C GLU A 84 16.14 -0.59 -20.92
N ALA A 85 16.10 -0.96 -22.20
CA ALA A 85 15.47 -0.17 -23.25
C ALA A 85 13.96 -0.09 -23.06
N SER A 86 13.34 -1.18 -22.61
CA SER A 86 11.91 -1.24 -22.25
C SER A 86 11.57 -0.37 -21.05
N VAL A 87 12.46 -0.29 -20.06
CA VAL A 87 12.27 0.58 -18.88
C VAL A 87 12.27 2.05 -19.28
N VAL A 88 13.25 2.50 -20.09
CA VAL A 88 13.32 3.89 -20.59
C VAL A 88 12.09 4.22 -21.44
N THR A 89 11.74 3.34 -22.39
CA THR A 89 10.58 3.52 -23.27
C THR A 89 9.28 3.65 -22.50
N GLY A 90 9.11 2.89 -21.45
CA GLY A 90 7.86 2.90 -20.68
C GLY A 90 7.70 4.13 -19.80
N PHE A 91 8.78 4.71 -19.22
CA PHE A 91 8.70 6.02 -18.56
C PHE A 91 8.27 7.10 -19.55
N ASP A 92 8.75 7.05 -20.79
CA ASP A 92 8.31 7.94 -21.86
C ASP A 92 6.82 7.74 -22.21
N GLN A 93 6.26 6.55 -21.97
CA GLN A 93 4.83 6.26 -22.10
C GLN A 93 3.99 6.66 -20.89
N GLY A 94 4.61 7.18 -19.82
CA GLY A 94 3.94 7.71 -18.65
C GLY A 94 3.66 6.69 -17.56
N ALA A 95 4.29 5.51 -17.55
CA ALA A 95 4.18 4.58 -16.42
C ALA A 95 4.69 5.19 -15.12
N ASP A 96 4.07 4.84 -14.00
CA ASP A 96 4.39 5.39 -12.68
C ASP A 96 5.50 4.60 -11.96
N ASP A 97 5.67 3.32 -12.30
CA ASP A 97 6.74 2.44 -11.79
C ASP A 97 6.90 1.18 -12.66
N TYR A 98 7.97 0.40 -12.39
CA TYR A 98 8.29 -0.86 -13.03
C TYR A 98 8.66 -1.91 -12.03
N ILE A 99 8.33 -3.17 -12.35
CA ILE A 99 8.68 -4.33 -11.55
C ILE A 99 9.22 -5.40 -12.49
N ALA A 100 10.47 -5.81 -12.28
CA ALA A 100 11.08 -6.88 -13.08
C ALA A 100 10.54 -8.25 -12.64
N LYS A 101 10.20 -9.10 -13.61
CA LYS A 101 9.89 -10.53 -13.39
C LYS A 101 11.20 -11.33 -13.35
N PRO A 102 11.38 -12.29 -12.41
CA PRO A 102 10.49 -12.64 -11.31
C PRO A 102 10.56 -11.63 -10.16
N PHE A 103 9.42 -11.20 -9.67
CA PHE A 103 9.34 -10.20 -8.60
C PHE A 103 9.22 -10.83 -7.22
N ARG A 104 9.73 -10.11 -6.23
CA ARG A 104 9.55 -10.49 -4.82
C ARG A 104 8.20 -9.96 -4.32
N PRO A 105 7.38 -10.78 -3.61
CA PRO A 105 6.06 -10.36 -3.13
C PRO A 105 6.06 -9.04 -2.35
N LEU A 106 6.95 -8.90 -1.38
CA LEU A 106 7.07 -7.68 -0.56
C LEU A 106 7.46 -6.44 -1.38
N GLU A 107 8.33 -6.60 -2.38
CA GLU A 107 8.71 -5.52 -3.28
C GLU A 107 7.51 -5.03 -4.09
N LEU A 108 6.75 -5.96 -4.70
CA LEU A 108 5.56 -5.63 -5.49
C LEU A 108 4.54 -4.87 -4.63
N VAL A 109 4.20 -5.39 -3.46
CA VAL A 109 3.26 -4.74 -2.54
C VAL A 109 3.72 -3.34 -2.15
N SER A 110 5.00 -3.17 -1.81
CA SER A 110 5.57 -1.87 -1.45
C SER A 110 5.46 -0.86 -2.60
N ARG A 111 5.75 -1.27 -3.85
CA ARG A 111 5.65 -0.41 -5.03
C ARG A 111 4.20 -0.04 -5.34
N VAL A 112 3.26 -1.00 -5.27
CA VAL A 112 1.82 -0.76 -5.42
C VAL A 112 1.34 0.29 -4.40
N LYS A 113 1.66 0.11 -3.11
CA LYS A 113 1.31 1.06 -2.06
C LYS A 113 1.92 2.45 -2.31
N ASN A 114 3.17 2.52 -2.76
CA ASN A 114 3.85 3.77 -3.07
C ASN A 114 3.21 4.52 -4.25
N VAL A 115 2.87 3.82 -5.32
CA VAL A 115 2.21 4.42 -6.50
C VAL A 115 0.81 4.91 -6.15
N LEU A 116 0.01 4.10 -5.44
CA LEU A 116 -1.32 4.49 -4.96
C LEU A 116 -1.26 5.73 -4.07
N ARG A 117 -0.28 5.82 -3.19
CA ARG A 117 -0.06 6.99 -2.33
C ARG A 117 0.24 8.25 -3.14
N ARG A 118 1.16 8.17 -4.12
CA ARG A 118 1.54 9.30 -4.99
C ARG A 118 0.40 9.77 -5.88
N SER A 119 -0.46 8.86 -6.34
CA SER A 119 -1.62 9.17 -7.18
C SER A 119 -2.84 9.68 -6.40
N GLY A 120 -2.75 9.77 -5.07
CA GLY A 120 -3.88 10.18 -4.21
C GLY A 120 -5.02 9.14 -4.15
N LYS A 121 -4.80 7.93 -4.65
CA LYS A 121 -5.78 6.84 -4.67
C LYS A 121 -5.77 6.00 -3.39
N SER A 122 -4.68 6.03 -2.61
CA SER A 122 -4.72 5.46 -1.27
C SER A 122 -5.41 6.43 -0.32
N GLN A 123 -6.03 5.89 0.72
CA GLN A 123 -6.57 6.71 1.79
C GLN A 123 -5.40 7.46 2.45
N SER A 124 -5.13 8.68 1.98
CA SER A 124 -4.00 9.48 2.47
C SER A 124 -4.27 10.10 3.84
N VAL A 125 -5.55 10.20 4.21
CA VAL A 125 -5.96 10.75 5.50
C VAL A 125 -6.76 9.71 6.27
N PHE A 126 -6.17 9.20 7.33
CA PHE A 126 -6.84 8.34 8.30
C PHE A 126 -7.48 9.21 9.38
N ARG A 127 -8.71 8.85 9.77
CA ARG A 127 -9.41 9.50 10.88
C ARG A 127 -9.85 8.44 11.89
N ILE A 128 -9.47 8.62 13.14
CA ILE A 128 -9.84 7.76 14.26
C ILE A 128 -10.20 8.66 15.41
N SER A 129 -11.49 8.72 15.76
CA SER A 129 -12.02 9.70 16.71
C SER A 129 -11.65 11.12 16.22
N ASP A 130 -10.93 11.88 17.02
CA ASP A 130 -10.44 13.24 16.77
C ASP A 130 -9.02 13.28 16.18
N LEU A 131 -8.36 12.11 16.05
CA LEU A 131 -7.04 11.99 15.44
C LEU A 131 -7.17 11.95 13.90
N SER A 132 -6.40 12.79 13.21
CA SER A 132 -6.27 12.81 11.76
C SER A 132 -4.80 12.63 11.37
N VAL A 133 -4.52 11.71 10.45
CA VAL A 133 -3.16 11.37 9.99
C VAL A 133 -3.12 11.47 8.48
N ASP A 134 -2.46 12.48 7.94
CA ASP A 134 -2.17 12.61 6.51
C ASP A 134 -0.82 11.92 6.21
N THR A 135 -0.87 10.75 5.59
CA THR A 135 0.33 9.94 5.33
C THR A 135 1.17 10.47 4.17
N VAL A 136 0.61 11.31 3.30
CA VAL A 136 1.35 11.97 2.21
C VAL A 136 2.21 13.10 2.75
N LYS A 137 1.64 13.91 3.63
CA LYS A 137 2.33 15.04 4.27
C LYS A 137 3.14 14.65 5.50
N ALA A 138 3.04 13.37 5.94
CA ALA A 138 3.53 12.91 7.24
C ALA A 138 3.03 13.80 8.41
N TYR A 139 1.79 14.27 8.30
CA TYR A 139 1.17 15.23 9.21
C TYR A 139 0.16 14.53 10.10
N VAL A 140 0.32 14.72 11.41
CA VAL A 140 -0.59 14.17 12.42
C VAL A 140 -1.22 15.31 13.19
N SER A 141 -2.52 15.30 13.36
CA SER A 141 -3.24 16.30 14.13
C SER A 141 -4.35 15.68 14.98
N LYS A 142 -4.63 16.30 16.11
CA LYS A 142 -5.75 15.97 16.99
C LYS A 142 -6.57 17.24 17.23
N GLU A 143 -7.88 17.19 17.00
CA GLU A 143 -8.75 18.37 17.04
C GLU A 143 -8.22 19.55 16.20
N GLY A 144 -7.55 19.25 15.07
CA GLY A 144 -6.95 20.24 14.18
C GLY A 144 -5.60 20.83 14.65
N LYS A 145 -5.10 20.42 15.83
CA LYS A 145 -3.77 20.83 16.34
C LYS A 145 -2.73 19.79 15.94
N GLU A 146 -1.60 20.26 15.42
CA GLU A 146 -0.49 19.39 15.04
C GLU A 146 0.11 18.65 16.24
N ILE A 147 0.39 17.35 16.05
CA ILE A 147 1.11 16.51 17.00
C ILE A 147 2.46 16.13 16.40
N SER A 148 3.54 16.52 17.06
CA SER A 148 4.89 16.12 16.67
C SER A 148 5.22 14.72 17.19
N LEU A 149 5.43 13.78 16.26
CA LEU A 149 5.87 12.41 16.54
C LEU A 149 7.34 12.23 16.13
N SER A 150 8.09 11.47 16.92
CA SER A 150 9.39 10.97 16.47
C SER A 150 9.21 9.98 15.30
N ALA A 151 10.28 9.71 14.55
CA ALA A 151 10.24 8.80 13.42
C ALA A 151 9.68 7.41 13.79
N LEU A 152 10.06 6.89 14.97
CA LEU A 152 9.60 5.58 15.42
C LEU A 152 8.14 5.59 15.91
N GLU A 153 7.69 6.65 16.60
CA GLU A 153 6.30 6.83 17.00
C GLU A 153 5.38 6.95 15.77
N TYR A 154 5.83 7.68 14.75
CA TYR A 154 5.08 7.81 13.49
C TYR A 154 5.00 6.46 12.75
N ARG A 155 6.10 5.70 12.68
CA ARG A 155 6.10 4.34 12.09
C ARG A 155 5.14 3.40 12.82
N LEU A 156 5.20 3.40 14.15
CA LEU A 156 4.30 2.59 14.97
C LEU A 156 2.83 2.96 14.72
N LEU A 157 2.54 4.26 14.58
CA LEU A 157 1.20 4.73 14.22
C LEU A 157 0.78 4.24 12.83
N LEU A 158 1.68 4.29 11.83
CA LEU A 158 1.40 3.80 10.48
C LEU A 158 1.12 2.28 10.45
N VAL A 159 1.86 1.49 11.23
CA VAL A 159 1.59 0.04 11.37
C VAL A 159 0.18 -0.17 11.89
N PHE A 160 -0.23 0.52 12.93
CA PHE A 160 -1.60 0.44 13.44
C PHE A 160 -2.65 0.87 12.41
N LEU A 161 -2.42 1.95 11.67
CA LEU A 161 -3.36 2.46 10.66
C LEU A 161 -3.54 1.50 9.48
N ASN A 162 -2.46 0.81 9.07
CA ASN A 162 -2.53 -0.21 8.03
C ASN A 162 -3.33 -1.45 8.46
N HIS A 163 -3.45 -1.68 9.77
CA HIS A 163 -4.17 -2.79 10.38
C HIS A 163 -5.33 -2.33 11.28
N GLN A 164 -6.00 -1.26 10.86
CA GLN A 164 -7.12 -0.70 11.62
C GLN A 164 -8.21 -1.76 11.86
N GLY A 165 -8.64 -1.90 13.12
CA GLY A 165 -9.64 -2.87 13.52
C GLY A 165 -9.09 -4.28 13.80
N GLU A 166 -7.79 -4.55 13.58
CA GLU A 166 -7.14 -5.83 13.90
C GLU A 166 -6.41 -5.77 15.25
N VAL A 167 -6.32 -6.94 15.89
CA VAL A 167 -5.46 -7.12 17.06
C VAL A 167 -4.06 -7.48 16.56
N LEU A 168 -3.09 -6.60 16.76
CA LEU A 168 -1.69 -6.84 16.45
C LEU A 168 -0.96 -7.42 17.65
N THR A 169 -0.36 -8.60 17.48
CA THR A 169 0.49 -9.19 18.51
C THR A 169 1.77 -8.38 18.70
N ARG A 170 2.40 -8.52 19.88
CA ARG A 170 3.66 -7.82 20.15
C ARG A 170 4.75 -8.18 19.14
N ASN A 171 4.88 -9.46 18.81
CA ASN A 171 5.87 -9.95 17.84
C ASN A 171 5.61 -9.33 16.46
N ARG A 172 4.37 -9.32 15.97
CA ARG A 172 4.03 -8.72 14.68
C ARG A 172 4.34 -7.23 14.64
N LEU A 173 4.02 -6.47 15.71
CA LEU A 173 4.38 -5.06 15.81
C LEU A 173 5.90 -4.85 15.77
N LEU A 174 6.65 -5.69 16.47
CA LEU A 174 8.10 -5.65 16.43
C LEU A 174 8.64 -5.94 15.03
N GLU A 175 8.20 -7.00 14.37
CA GLU A 175 8.60 -7.38 13.01
C GLU A 175 8.34 -6.24 12.01
N GLU A 176 7.13 -5.69 11.97
CA GLU A 176 6.77 -4.61 11.03
C GLU A 176 7.49 -3.28 11.31
N ILE A 177 7.88 -3.02 12.56
CA ILE A 177 8.72 -1.85 12.88
C ILE A 177 10.18 -2.10 12.51
N TRP A 178 10.66 -3.36 12.61
CA TRP A 178 12.05 -3.74 12.38
C TRP A 178 12.46 -3.86 10.92
N ASP A 179 11.64 -4.43 10.07
CA ASP A 179 11.95 -4.60 8.64
C ASP A 179 12.36 -3.28 7.96
N ILE A 180 12.08 -2.16 8.62
CA ILE A 180 12.33 -0.82 8.08
C ILE A 180 13.48 -0.09 8.79
N ALA A 181 13.88 -0.48 10.01
CA ALA A 181 14.79 0.29 10.87
C ALA A 181 16.21 -0.27 11.04
N GLY A 182 16.43 -1.57 10.78
CA GLY A 182 17.76 -2.19 10.88
C GLY A 182 18.37 -2.31 12.29
N ASP A 183 17.73 -1.80 13.33
CA ASP A 183 18.20 -1.82 14.70
C ASP A 183 17.32 -2.68 15.62
N PHE A 184 17.97 -3.43 16.53
CA PHE A 184 17.31 -4.32 17.49
C PHE A 184 16.47 -3.54 18.53
N VAL A 185 15.15 -3.48 18.34
CA VAL A 185 14.18 -3.02 19.35
C VAL A 185 13.74 -4.23 20.19
N ASN A 186 13.98 -4.31 21.47
CA ASN A 186 13.50 -5.40 22.31
C ASN A 186 12.06 -5.16 22.78
N ASP A 187 11.44 -6.19 23.36
CA ASP A 187 10.04 -6.17 23.80
C ASP A 187 9.74 -5.04 24.82
N ASN A 188 10.70 -4.68 25.66
CA ASN A 188 10.57 -3.57 26.62
C ASN A 188 10.45 -2.22 25.91
N THR A 189 11.17 -2.07 24.80
CA THR A 189 11.16 -0.86 23.99
C THR A 189 9.81 -0.61 23.35
N LEU A 190 9.11 -1.66 22.85
CA LEU A 190 7.75 -1.53 22.31
C LEU A 190 6.79 -0.93 23.34
N THR A 191 6.82 -1.42 24.59
CA THR A 191 5.97 -0.89 25.66
C THR A 191 6.20 0.60 25.92
N VAL A 192 7.46 1.04 25.87
CA VAL A 192 7.80 2.46 26.02
C VAL A 192 7.26 3.29 24.86
N TYR A 193 7.38 2.81 23.61
CA TYR A 193 6.87 3.54 22.45
C TYR A 193 5.33 3.58 22.41
N ILE A 194 4.65 2.49 22.77
CA ILE A 194 3.19 2.50 22.93
C ILE A 194 2.77 3.54 23.97
N LYS A 195 3.48 3.60 25.10
CA LYS A 195 3.20 4.59 26.15
C LYS A 195 3.38 6.02 25.63
N ARG A 196 4.54 6.31 25.01
CA ARG A 196 4.84 7.64 24.45
C ARG A 196 3.86 8.06 23.36
N LEU A 197 3.47 7.12 22.48
CA LEU A 197 2.47 7.40 21.46
C LEU A 197 1.12 7.73 22.08
N ARG A 198 0.67 6.97 23.08
CA ARG A 198 -0.55 7.27 23.85
C ARG A 198 -0.51 8.64 24.50
N GLU A 199 0.60 9.01 25.13
CA GLU A 199 0.78 10.34 25.76
C GLU A 199 0.54 11.49 24.77
N LYS A 200 0.68 11.23 23.46
CA LYS A 200 0.50 12.24 22.41
C LYS A 200 -0.86 12.18 21.72
N VAL A 201 -1.44 10.99 21.56
CA VAL A 201 -2.66 10.81 20.76
C VAL A 201 -3.93 10.61 21.60
N GLU A 202 -3.83 10.14 22.85
CA GLU A 202 -4.97 9.93 23.75
C GLU A 202 -5.27 11.19 24.59
N ASP A 203 -6.53 11.34 25.03
CA ASP A 203 -6.89 12.35 26.03
C ASP A 203 -6.45 11.94 27.42
N ASP A 204 -6.66 10.65 27.75
CA ASP A 204 -6.21 10.02 28.98
C ASP A 204 -5.38 8.78 28.65
N PRO A 205 -4.04 8.85 28.67
CA PRO A 205 -3.18 7.71 28.37
C PRO A 205 -3.39 6.49 29.29
N ALA A 206 -3.99 6.69 30.48
CA ALA A 206 -4.32 5.61 31.41
C ALA A 206 -5.62 4.88 31.00
N LYS A 207 -6.48 5.53 30.23
CA LYS A 207 -7.73 4.98 29.68
C LYS A 207 -7.76 5.12 28.16
N PRO A 208 -6.86 4.46 27.44
CA PRO A 208 -6.70 4.66 26.00
C PRO A 208 -7.93 4.18 25.22
N VAL A 209 -8.41 5.01 24.29
CA VAL A 209 -9.54 4.72 23.39
C VAL A 209 -9.08 4.54 21.94
N ILE A 210 -8.00 5.22 21.53
CA ILE A 210 -7.44 5.13 20.17
C ILE A 210 -6.59 3.87 20.04
N ILE A 211 -5.61 3.67 20.95
CA ILE A 211 -4.72 2.50 20.94
C ILE A 211 -5.02 1.65 22.16
N ARG A 212 -5.88 0.66 22.01
CA ARG A 212 -6.35 -0.20 23.11
C ARG A 212 -5.42 -1.38 23.35
N THR A 213 -5.29 -1.81 24.59
CA THR A 213 -4.63 -3.07 24.97
C THR A 213 -5.66 -4.19 25.01
N ILE A 214 -5.41 -5.25 24.23
CA ILE A 214 -6.18 -6.49 24.29
C ILE A 214 -5.37 -7.47 25.14
N ARG A 215 -5.82 -7.69 26.38
CA ARG A 215 -5.06 -8.50 27.36
C ARG A 215 -4.71 -9.88 26.82
N GLY A 216 -3.44 -10.26 26.94
CA GLY A 216 -2.92 -11.55 26.48
C GLY A 216 -2.77 -11.69 24.95
N GLN A 217 -3.20 -10.71 24.15
CA GLN A 217 -3.14 -10.78 22.67
C GLN A 217 -2.26 -9.71 22.05
N GLY A 218 -2.35 -8.45 22.50
CA GLY A 218 -1.58 -7.36 21.90
C GLY A 218 -2.28 -6.01 21.99
N TYR A 219 -2.23 -5.27 20.89
CA TYR A 219 -2.78 -3.92 20.78
C TYR A 219 -3.68 -3.79 19.55
N LYS A 220 -4.64 -2.87 19.59
CA LYS A 220 -5.57 -2.60 18.50
C LYS A 220 -5.80 -1.10 18.38
N ILE A 221 -5.94 -0.58 17.15
CA ILE A 221 -6.36 0.80 16.87
C ILE A 221 -7.76 0.80 16.22
N GLY A 222 -8.59 1.76 16.63
CA GLY A 222 -9.97 1.85 16.16
C GLY A 222 -10.87 0.72 16.69
N ASP A 223 -12.08 0.64 16.15
CA ASP A 223 -13.07 -0.38 16.50
C ASP A 223 -12.90 -1.66 15.67
#